data_27d618c57f7c36b3c602ca982947e23b
#
_entry.id   27d618c57f7c36b3c602ca982947e23b
#
_cell.length_a   1.000
_cell.length_b   1.000
_cell.length_c   1.000
_cell.angle_alpha   90.00
_cell.angle_beta   90.00
_cell.angle_gamma   90.00
#
_symmetry.space_group_name_H-M   'P 1'
#
loop_
_entity.id
_entity.type
_entity.pdbx_description
1 polymer ?
#
loop_
_entity_poly.entity_id
_entity_poly.type
_entity_poly.pdbx_seq_one_letter_code
_entity_poly.pdbx_strand_id
1 'polypeptide(L)'
;EEEMLSETFAPILYVKSYKNIEEAIQMQNDVSQGLSSSIFTNDMRESELFLSEAGSDCGIANVNIGTSGAEIGGAFGGEKDTGGGRESGSDAWKNYMRRMTVTVNYGEDLPLAQGVEFDEN
;
A
#
# COMPACT_ATOMS: atom_id res chain seq x y z
N GLU A 1 -13.12 -1.12 -24.50
CA GLU A 1 -13.13 -0.76 -23.06
C GLU A 1 -12.66 -1.91 -22.17
N GLU A 2 -13.12 -3.12 -22.40
CA GLU A 2 -12.72 -4.30 -21.61
C GLU A 2 -11.21 -4.61 -21.71
N GLU A 3 -10.60 -4.40 -22.87
CA GLU A 3 -9.17 -4.58 -23.09
C GLU A 3 -8.30 -3.56 -22.32
N MET A 4 -8.84 -2.38 -22.01
CA MET A 4 -8.11 -1.35 -21.22
C MET A 4 -8.06 -1.67 -19.73
N LEU A 5 -8.90 -2.57 -19.26
CA LEU A 5 -8.98 -2.97 -17.84
C LEU A 5 -8.09 -4.18 -17.52
N SER A 6 -7.52 -4.80 -18.55
CA SER A 6 -6.62 -5.94 -18.39
C SER A 6 -5.16 -5.54 -18.55
N GLU A 7 -4.28 -6.23 -17.84
CA GLU A 7 -2.84 -6.02 -17.96
C GLU A 7 -2.35 -6.42 -19.36
N THR A 8 -1.63 -5.51 -20.03
CA THR A 8 -1.14 -5.71 -21.39
C THR A 8 0.38 -5.57 -21.44
N PHE A 9 1.09 -6.67 -21.62
CA PHE A 9 2.54 -6.68 -21.81
C PHE A 9 2.92 -6.37 -23.27
N ALA A 10 2.78 -5.11 -23.67
CA ALA A 10 3.09 -4.62 -25.01
C ALA A 10 3.38 -3.11 -24.96
N PRO A 11 4.06 -2.54 -25.96
CA PRO A 11 4.29 -1.10 -26.07
C PRO A 11 3.02 -0.38 -26.52
N ILE A 12 1.94 -0.50 -25.73
CA ILE A 12 0.64 0.10 -25.97
C ILE A 12 0.36 1.11 -24.86
N LEU A 13 -0.06 2.32 -25.25
CA LEU A 13 -0.53 3.34 -24.34
C LEU A 13 -2.03 3.56 -24.57
N TYR A 14 -2.82 3.29 -23.55
CA TYR A 14 -4.24 3.65 -23.54
C TYR A 14 -4.40 5.08 -23.03
N VAL A 15 -5.19 5.88 -23.73
CA VAL A 15 -5.45 7.28 -23.36
C VAL A 15 -6.95 7.48 -23.17
N LYS A 16 -7.31 8.06 -22.05
CA LYS A 16 -8.70 8.37 -21.69
C LYS A 16 -8.79 9.80 -21.18
N SER A 17 -9.84 10.53 -21.54
CA SER A 17 -10.12 11.86 -21.01
C SER A 17 -11.03 11.77 -19.79
N TYR A 18 -10.89 12.69 -18.87
CA TYR A 18 -11.74 12.84 -17.69
C TYR A 18 -12.17 14.32 -17.52
N LYS A 19 -13.16 14.56 -16.66
CA LYS A 19 -13.73 15.91 -16.43
C LYS A 19 -13.16 16.57 -15.19
N ASN A 20 -12.86 15.79 -14.16
CA ASN A 20 -12.33 16.25 -12.89
C ASN A 20 -11.43 15.16 -12.28
N ILE A 21 -10.68 15.52 -11.24
CA ILE A 21 -9.71 14.63 -10.61
C ILE A 21 -10.37 13.41 -9.95
N GLU A 22 -11.57 13.56 -9.42
CA GLU A 22 -12.31 12.48 -8.79
C GLU A 22 -12.68 11.39 -9.79
N GLU A 23 -13.13 11.79 -10.99
CA GLU A 23 -13.40 10.85 -12.08
C GLU A 23 -12.13 10.13 -12.54
N ALA A 24 -10.99 10.84 -12.61
CA ALA A 24 -9.70 10.25 -12.96
C ALA A 24 -9.25 9.21 -11.93
N ILE A 25 -9.35 9.52 -10.64
CA ILE A 25 -9.03 8.61 -9.54
C ILE A 25 -9.95 7.39 -9.57
N GLN A 26 -11.25 7.58 -9.77
CA GLN A 26 -12.21 6.48 -9.89
C GLN A 26 -11.83 5.54 -11.05
N MET A 27 -11.60 6.08 -12.24
CA MET A 27 -11.21 5.27 -13.41
C MET A 27 -9.88 4.51 -13.18
N GLN A 28 -8.92 5.14 -12.51
CA GLN A 28 -7.66 4.50 -12.16
C GLN A 28 -7.86 3.37 -11.15
N ASN A 29 -8.72 3.57 -10.16
CA ASN A 29 -8.96 2.59 -9.11
C ASN A 29 -9.86 1.43 -9.54
N ASP A 30 -10.62 1.57 -10.64
CA ASP A 30 -11.52 0.55 -11.18
C ASP A 30 -10.81 -0.62 -11.87
N VAL A 31 -9.47 -0.62 -11.95
CA VAL A 31 -8.68 -1.74 -12.46
C VAL A 31 -8.24 -2.67 -11.34
N SER A 32 -7.94 -3.93 -11.67
CA SER A 32 -7.51 -4.93 -10.68
C SER A 32 -6.06 -4.75 -10.22
N GLN A 33 -5.24 -4.03 -10.96
CA GLN A 33 -3.84 -3.77 -10.62
C GLN A 33 -3.70 -2.53 -9.74
N GLY A 34 -2.70 -2.51 -8.85
CA GLY A 34 -2.41 -1.41 -7.94
C GLY A 34 -0.92 -1.30 -7.61
N LEU A 35 -0.04 -1.45 -8.60
CA LEU A 35 1.41 -1.38 -8.37
C LEU A 35 1.87 0.06 -8.21
N SER A 36 1.73 0.87 -9.25
CA SER A 36 2.21 2.26 -9.25
C SER A 36 1.32 3.17 -10.08
N SER A 37 1.26 4.42 -9.63
CA SER A 37 0.53 5.48 -10.31
C SER A 37 1.27 6.81 -10.21
N SER A 38 0.88 7.76 -11.04
CA SER A 38 1.47 9.10 -11.04
C SER A 38 0.47 10.16 -11.43
N ILE A 39 0.54 11.30 -10.78
CA ILE A 39 -0.17 12.52 -11.18
C ILE A 39 0.83 13.60 -11.60
N PHE A 40 0.51 14.34 -12.65
CA PHE A 40 1.24 15.53 -13.08
C PHE A 40 0.33 16.74 -12.92
N THR A 41 0.59 17.53 -11.91
CA THR A 41 -0.23 18.71 -11.57
C THR A 41 0.60 19.80 -10.89
N ASN A 42 0.15 21.04 -11.02
CA ASN A 42 0.64 22.18 -10.24
C ASN A 42 -0.36 22.59 -9.14
N ASP A 43 -1.50 21.91 -9.03
CA ASP A 43 -2.47 22.12 -7.98
C ASP A 43 -2.14 21.25 -6.76
N MET A 44 -1.84 21.89 -5.65
CA MET A 44 -1.53 21.20 -4.39
C MET A 44 -2.73 20.38 -3.89
N ARG A 45 -3.96 20.86 -4.10
CA ARG A 45 -5.16 20.14 -3.63
C ARG A 45 -5.40 18.86 -4.40
N GLU A 46 -5.13 18.88 -5.72
CA GLU A 46 -5.20 17.65 -6.52
C GLU A 46 -4.13 16.64 -6.10
N SER A 47 -2.90 17.10 -5.84
CA SER A 47 -1.83 16.22 -5.37
C SER A 47 -2.14 15.62 -4.00
N GLU A 48 -2.65 16.42 -3.05
CA GLU A 48 -3.05 15.95 -1.73
C GLU A 48 -4.22 14.97 -1.80
N LEU A 49 -5.23 15.24 -2.63
CA LEU A 49 -6.33 14.30 -2.85
C LEU A 49 -5.82 12.97 -3.44
N PHE A 50 -4.97 13.04 -4.45
CA PHE A 50 -4.40 11.85 -5.10
C PHE A 50 -3.60 10.96 -4.13
N LEU A 51 -2.91 11.56 -3.16
CA LEU A 51 -2.11 10.86 -2.14
C LEU A 51 -2.90 10.47 -0.88
N SER A 52 -4.15 10.92 -0.76
CA SER A 52 -4.99 10.63 0.41
C SER A 52 -5.59 9.22 0.38
N GLU A 53 -6.28 8.85 1.45
CA GLU A 53 -7.05 7.60 1.54
C GLU A 53 -8.20 7.49 0.53
N ALA A 54 -8.67 8.64 -0.01
CA ALA A 54 -9.64 8.71 -1.09
C ALA A 54 -9.00 8.78 -2.48
N GLY A 55 -7.68 8.74 -2.55
CA GLY A 55 -6.89 8.91 -3.76
C GLY A 55 -6.56 7.60 -4.46
N SER A 56 -5.31 7.51 -4.94
CA SER A 56 -4.83 6.37 -5.71
C SER A 56 -4.64 5.13 -4.85
N ASP A 57 -5.35 4.06 -5.17
CA ASP A 57 -5.23 2.73 -4.55
C ASP A 57 -4.06 1.95 -5.18
N CYS A 58 -2.86 2.24 -4.73
CA CYS A 58 -1.63 1.61 -5.24
C CYS A 58 -0.53 1.58 -4.18
N GLY A 59 0.50 0.78 -4.45
CA GLY A 59 1.66 0.67 -3.57
C GLY A 59 2.67 1.81 -3.73
N ILE A 60 2.70 2.46 -4.90
CA ILE A 60 3.61 3.56 -5.23
C ILE A 60 2.83 4.68 -5.89
N ALA A 61 2.71 5.82 -5.24
CA ALA A 61 2.07 7.01 -5.77
C ALA A 61 3.10 8.13 -5.93
N ASN A 62 3.23 8.65 -7.14
CA ASN A 62 4.20 9.67 -7.49
C ASN A 62 3.51 10.97 -7.91
N VAL A 63 4.11 12.10 -7.63
CA VAL A 63 3.66 13.43 -8.09
C VAL A 63 4.76 14.06 -8.93
N ASN A 64 4.42 14.45 -10.15
CA ASN A 64 5.31 15.09 -11.12
C ASN A 64 6.57 14.28 -11.48
N ILE A 65 6.50 12.96 -11.34
CA ILE A 65 7.50 12.00 -11.79
C ILE A 65 6.77 10.76 -12.31
N GLY A 66 7.37 10.04 -13.26
CA GLY A 66 6.75 8.87 -13.87
C GLY A 66 6.60 7.68 -12.90
N THR A 67 5.83 6.69 -13.32
CA THR A 67 5.53 5.48 -12.55
C THR A 67 6.69 4.47 -12.50
N SER A 68 7.68 4.61 -13.37
CA SER A 68 8.83 3.70 -13.45
C SER A 68 9.86 4.02 -12.38
N GLY A 69 10.11 3.06 -11.53
CA GLY A 69 11.10 3.18 -10.46
C GLY A 69 10.54 3.84 -9.19
N ALA A 70 10.73 3.16 -8.08
CA ALA A 70 10.51 3.71 -6.77
C ALA A 70 11.80 4.37 -6.26
N GLU A 71 11.68 5.36 -5.38
CA GLU A 71 12.82 5.85 -4.61
C GLU A 71 13.44 4.69 -3.83
N ILE A 72 14.76 4.53 -3.90
CA ILE A 72 15.48 3.36 -3.38
C ILE A 72 15.26 3.13 -1.88
N GLY A 73 14.94 4.18 -1.12
CA GLY A 73 14.59 4.11 0.30
C GLY A 73 13.14 3.75 0.57
N GLY A 74 12.29 3.82 -0.45
CA GLY A 74 10.86 3.50 -0.36
C GLY A 74 10.59 2.00 -0.42
N ALA A 75 9.52 1.56 0.21
CA ALA A 75 9.09 0.17 0.16
C ALA A 75 8.43 -0.14 -1.19
N PHE A 76 9.00 -1.07 -1.95
CA PHE A 76 8.49 -1.48 -3.27
C PHE A 76 7.48 -2.62 -3.14
N GLY A 77 6.33 -2.44 -3.73
CA GLY A 77 5.25 -3.43 -3.82
C GLY A 77 3.93 -2.77 -4.18
N GLY A 78 2.90 -3.56 -4.40
CA GLY A 78 1.59 -3.13 -4.87
C GLY A 78 0.46 -3.51 -3.96
N GLU A 79 -0.72 -3.07 -4.35
CA GLU A 79 -2.01 -3.38 -3.75
C GLU A 79 -2.87 -4.18 -4.73
N LYS A 80 -4.05 -4.60 -4.32
CA LYS A 80 -5.00 -5.39 -5.12
C LYS A 80 -4.32 -6.65 -5.70
N ASP A 81 -4.52 -6.96 -6.97
CA ASP A 81 -3.93 -8.16 -7.62
C ASP A 81 -2.39 -8.10 -7.72
N THR A 82 -1.78 -6.93 -7.56
CA THR A 82 -0.31 -6.81 -7.49
C THR A 82 0.27 -7.12 -6.11
N GLY A 83 -0.56 -7.53 -5.16
CA GLY A 83 -0.19 -7.98 -3.83
C GLY A 83 -0.36 -6.92 -2.74
N GLY A 84 -0.42 -7.32 -1.49
CA GLY A 84 -0.59 -6.44 -0.33
C GLY A 84 0.65 -6.32 0.55
N GLY A 85 1.79 -6.81 0.08
CA GLY A 85 3.08 -6.75 0.77
C GLY A 85 4.04 -5.75 0.15
N ARG A 86 5.25 -5.73 0.69
CA ARG A 86 6.38 -4.98 0.09
C ARG A 86 7.57 -5.93 0.00
N GLU A 87 8.20 -6.00 -1.16
CA GLU A 87 9.27 -6.97 -1.41
C GLU A 87 10.66 -6.43 -1.07
N SER A 88 10.87 -5.11 -1.17
CA SER A 88 12.17 -4.48 -0.95
C SER A 88 12.03 -3.03 -0.50
N GLY A 89 13.12 -2.45 -0.02
CA GLY A 89 13.18 -1.06 0.45
C GLY A 89 12.56 -0.84 1.82
N SER A 90 12.88 0.28 2.46
CA SER A 90 12.36 0.69 3.78
C SER A 90 12.35 -0.46 4.81
N ASP A 91 11.21 -0.75 5.37
CA ASP A 91 11.00 -1.80 6.37
C ASP A 91 10.46 -3.12 5.78
N ALA A 92 10.52 -3.30 4.46
CA ALA A 92 10.05 -4.49 3.76
C ALA A 92 10.70 -5.79 4.30
N TRP A 93 11.93 -5.72 4.84
CA TRP A 93 12.60 -6.85 5.48
C TRP A 93 11.77 -7.51 6.58
N LYS A 94 10.85 -6.78 7.24
CA LYS A 94 9.94 -7.31 8.25
C LYS A 94 8.97 -8.35 7.69
N ASN A 95 8.64 -8.29 6.39
CA ASN A 95 7.76 -9.26 5.74
C ASN A 95 8.40 -10.65 5.63
N TYR A 96 9.73 -10.72 5.68
CA TYR A 96 10.51 -11.96 5.63
C TYR A 96 10.79 -12.54 7.02
N MET A 97 10.28 -11.89 8.08
CA MET A 97 10.51 -12.27 9.47
C MET A 97 9.25 -12.82 10.11
N ARG A 98 9.41 -13.86 10.91
CA ARG A 98 8.32 -14.33 11.76
C ARG A 98 8.28 -13.48 13.04
N ARG A 99 7.14 -12.90 13.33
CA ARG A 99 6.92 -12.19 14.59
C ARG A 99 6.57 -13.19 15.69
N MET A 100 7.21 -13.04 16.83
CA MET A 100 6.92 -13.81 18.05
C MET A 100 6.97 -12.86 19.23
N THR A 101 5.92 -12.83 20.04
CA THR A 101 5.96 -12.19 21.35
C THR A 101 6.47 -13.21 22.35
N VAL A 102 7.53 -12.85 23.08
CA VAL A 102 8.16 -13.72 24.08
C VAL A 102 8.15 -13.00 25.42
N THR A 103 7.64 -13.67 26.43
CA THR A 103 7.73 -13.23 27.82
C THR A 103 8.43 -14.32 28.62
N VAL A 104 9.46 -13.96 29.34
CA VAL A 104 10.21 -14.90 30.20
C VAL A 104 10.08 -14.43 31.63
N ASN A 105 9.52 -15.28 32.48
CA ASN A 105 9.50 -15.06 33.92
C ASN A 105 10.76 -15.69 34.54
N TYR A 106 11.58 -14.87 35.15
CA TYR A 106 12.80 -15.32 35.91
C TYR A 106 12.53 -15.50 37.40
N GLY A 107 11.33 -15.15 37.89
CA GLY A 107 10.90 -15.36 39.25
C GLY A 107 10.41 -16.79 39.48
N GLU A 108 10.31 -17.16 40.75
CA GLU A 108 9.73 -18.45 41.19
C GLU A 108 8.21 -18.35 41.33
N ASP A 109 7.67 -17.14 41.42
CA ASP A 109 6.25 -16.89 41.51
C ASP A 109 5.56 -17.01 40.16
N LEU A 110 4.30 -17.45 40.13
CA LEU A 110 3.46 -17.43 38.95
C LEU A 110 2.69 -16.09 38.85
N PRO A 111 3.13 -15.13 38.02
CA PRO A 111 2.40 -13.88 37.85
C PRO A 111 1.11 -14.17 37.11
N LEU A 112 -0.01 -13.94 37.78
CA LEU A 112 -1.33 -14.08 37.19
C LEU A 112 -1.69 -12.87 36.35
N ALA A 113 -2.56 -13.07 35.38
CA ALA A 113 -3.13 -11.97 34.61
C ALA A 113 -3.89 -11.01 35.56
N GLN A 114 -3.87 -9.73 35.27
CA GLN A 114 -4.49 -8.71 36.09
C GLN A 114 -5.98 -9.03 36.37
N GLY A 115 -6.36 -9.04 37.64
CA GLY A 115 -7.73 -9.34 38.10
C GLY A 115 -8.06 -10.84 38.21
N VAL A 116 -7.07 -11.73 38.09
CA VAL A 116 -7.24 -13.17 38.36
C VAL A 116 -6.70 -13.47 39.74
N GLU A 117 -7.56 -14.00 40.61
CA GLU A 117 -7.22 -14.53 41.93
C GLU A 117 -7.64 -16.00 41.99
N PHE A 118 -6.82 -16.86 42.58
CA PHE A 118 -7.21 -18.22 42.91
C PHE A 118 -7.51 -18.29 44.40
N ASP A 119 -8.70 -18.80 44.78
CA ASP A 119 -9.00 -19.11 46.15
C ASP A 119 -8.08 -20.27 46.60
N GLU A 120 -7.21 -20.04 47.55
CA GLU A 120 -6.51 -21.09 48.25
C GLU A 120 -7.49 -21.80 49.18
N ASN A 121 -7.98 -22.96 48.77
CA ASN A 121 -8.74 -23.90 49.63
C ASN A 121 -7.81 -24.97 50.18
#